data_61f01e0aba55754ed7a9a30020d750be
#
_entry.id   61f01e0aba55754ed7a9a30020d750be
#
_cell.length_a   1.000
_cell.length_b   1.000
_cell.length_c   1.000
_cell.angle_alpha   90.00
_cell.angle_beta   90.00
_cell.angle_gamma   90.00
#
_symmetry.space_group_name_H-M   'P 1'
#
loop_
_entity.id
_entity.type
_entity.pdbx_description
1 polymer ?
#
loop_
_entity_poly.entity_id
_entity_poly.type
_entity_poly.pdbx_seq_one_letter_code
_entity_poly.pdbx_strand_id
1 'polypeptide(L)'
;LAFGTGSGGFSIIMGQVAAKTPPHRRGLASGLVNAGGSAGQFLFAPLVQGLIALPHVGWTGTFYVWAVIAILILPISWWLAGGKHASHTVHTDNGGQTLKQAVCKAFANRSYILLHLGFFTCGFHIAFLVTHLPTEISLCGLPATVASTSIAIIGLANIAGCIFSGWCTGRFLGKYVLFGLYASRVAMILIYLAAPKTDLNFYLFAAGLGFTWLATVAPTAAITGKLFGTRYLATLFGLTMLSHQIGGFLGSYIGGIVITRFNDYGWMWYADAVLAGAAALLNLLIHERKAAAV
;
A
#
# COMPACT_ATOMS: atom_id res chain seq x y z
N LEU A 1 -4.18 20.48 8.26
CA LEU A 1 -4.23 19.18 8.94
C LEU A 1 -3.80 18.05 7.99
N ALA A 2 -4.35 17.95 6.78
CA ALA A 2 -3.99 16.91 5.80
C ALA A 2 -2.50 16.92 5.41
N PHE A 3 -1.86 18.09 5.35
CA PHE A 3 -0.41 18.21 5.11
C PHE A 3 0.43 17.77 6.31
N GLY A 4 -0.03 18.00 7.54
CA GLY A 4 0.70 17.61 8.75
C GLY A 4 0.70 16.11 9.03
N THR A 5 -0.40 15.43 8.74
CA THR A 5 -0.50 13.96 8.88
C THR A 5 0.22 13.22 7.75
N GLY A 6 0.34 13.83 6.56
CA GLY A 6 1.12 13.29 5.45
C GLY A 6 2.63 13.37 5.68
N SER A 7 3.12 14.30 6.49
CA SER A 7 4.57 14.47 6.76
C SER A 7 5.13 13.46 7.77
N GLY A 8 4.30 12.90 8.69
CA GLY A 8 4.65 11.70 9.45
C GLY A 8 4.60 10.44 8.60
N GLY A 9 4.65 10.63 7.29
CA GLY A 9 4.25 9.69 6.27
C GLY A 9 5.02 8.40 6.34
N PHE A 10 4.33 7.35 5.95
CA PHE A 10 4.80 5.98 5.85
C PHE A 10 6.19 5.84 5.19
N SER A 11 6.52 6.65 4.18
CA SER A 11 7.83 6.65 3.53
C SER A 11 8.98 7.08 4.45
N ILE A 12 8.73 8.00 5.39
CA ILE A 12 9.73 8.43 6.37
C ILE A 12 10.01 7.30 7.36
N ILE A 13 8.96 6.66 7.87
CA ILE A 13 9.07 5.51 8.78
C ILE A 13 9.82 4.38 8.07
N MET A 14 9.48 4.08 6.82
CA MET A 14 10.15 3.06 6.01
C MET A 14 11.62 3.38 5.80
N GLY A 15 11.98 4.63 5.53
CA GLY A 15 13.35 5.07 5.41
C GLY A 15 14.15 4.90 6.71
N GLN A 16 13.57 5.28 7.86
CA GLN A 16 14.19 5.14 9.18
C GLN A 16 14.36 3.67 9.58
N VAL A 17 13.35 2.84 9.36
CA VAL A 17 13.41 1.40 9.63
C VAL A 17 14.47 0.75 8.76
N ALA A 18 14.52 1.07 7.46
CA ALA A 18 15.54 0.54 6.55
C ALA A 18 16.97 0.95 6.95
N ALA A 19 17.16 2.18 7.46
CA ALA A 19 18.46 2.66 7.92
C ALA A 19 18.96 1.94 9.19
N LYS A 20 18.04 1.63 10.12
CA LYS A 20 18.37 0.99 11.42
C LYS A 20 18.36 -0.53 11.39
N THR A 21 17.88 -1.15 10.29
CA THR A 21 17.71 -2.60 10.19
C THR A 21 18.81 -3.21 9.32
N PRO A 22 19.42 -4.36 9.74
CA PRO A 22 20.38 -5.08 8.93
C PRO A 22 19.79 -5.46 7.56
N PRO A 23 20.59 -5.47 6.49
CA PRO A 23 20.10 -5.68 5.12
C PRO A 23 19.22 -6.91 4.93
N HIS A 24 19.58 -8.04 5.56
CA HIS A 24 18.83 -9.30 5.45
C HIS A 24 17.45 -9.29 6.13
N ARG A 25 17.19 -8.36 7.09
CA ARG A 25 15.92 -8.22 7.81
C ARG A 25 15.07 -7.04 7.34
N ARG A 26 15.57 -6.19 6.45
CA ARG A 26 14.85 -4.99 5.97
C ARG A 26 13.50 -5.31 5.35
N GLY A 27 13.41 -6.38 4.58
CA GLY A 27 12.14 -6.83 3.98
C GLY A 27 11.10 -7.15 5.04
N LEU A 28 11.45 -7.97 6.03
CA LEU A 28 10.55 -8.33 7.12
C LEU A 28 10.15 -7.11 7.96
N ALA A 29 11.11 -6.24 8.30
CA ALA A 29 10.82 -5.02 9.05
C ALA A 29 9.85 -4.09 8.29
N SER A 30 10.02 -3.95 6.97
CA SER A 30 9.10 -3.21 6.11
C SER A 30 7.71 -3.84 6.08
N GLY A 31 7.64 -5.16 6.02
CA GLY A 31 6.38 -5.91 6.08
C GLY A 31 5.64 -5.70 7.40
N LEU A 32 6.35 -5.72 8.53
CA LEU A 32 5.78 -5.49 9.86
C LEU A 32 5.25 -4.06 10.03
N VAL A 33 5.99 -3.05 9.56
CA VAL A 33 5.53 -1.65 9.56
C VAL A 33 4.23 -1.51 8.77
N ASN A 34 4.17 -2.14 7.60
CA ASN A 34 2.99 -2.10 6.76
C ASN A 34 1.80 -2.87 7.37
N ALA A 35 2.06 -4.01 8.02
CA ALA A 35 1.06 -4.77 8.76
C ALA A 35 0.45 -3.95 9.92
N GLY A 36 1.25 -3.09 10.57
CA GLY A 36 0.76 -2.15 11.60
C GLY A 36 -0.31 -1.19 11.07
N GLY A 37 -0.12 -0.65 9.85
CA GLY A 37 -1.14 0.16 9.19
C GLY A 37 -2.44 -0.61 8.94
N SER A 38 -2.33 -1.87 8.51
CA SER A 38 -3.47 -2.75 8.26
C SER A 38 -4.20 -3.16 9.55
N ALA A 39 -3.44 -3.36 10.64
CA ALA A 39 -4.02 -3.60 11.95
C ALA A 39 -4.84 -2.39 12.42
N GLY A 40 -4.36 -1.18 12.15
CA GLY A 40 -5.13 0.06 12.36
C GLY A 40 -6.44 0.03 11.57
N GLN A 41 -6.40 -0.27 10.28
CA GLN A 41 -7.60 -0.37 9.44
C GLN A 41 -8.60 -1.40 9.99
N PHE A 42 -8.13 -2.57 10.38
CA PHE A 42 -8.96 -3.64 10.95
C PHE A 42 -9.62 -3.22 12.25
N LEU A 43 -8.89 -2.58 13.16
CA LEU A 43 -9.41 -2.18 14.48
C LEU A 43 -10.31 -0.95 14.39
N PHE A 44 -9.92 0.04 13.61
CA PHE A 44 -10.61 1.33 13.59
C PHE A 44 -11.84 1.36 12.70
N ALA A 45 -11.95 0.55 11.67
CA ALA A 45 -13.15 0.53 10.82
C ALA A 45 -14.42 0.13 11.59
N PRO A 46 -14.46 -0.95 12.39
CA PRO A 46 -15.61 -1.27 13.24
C PRO A 46 -15.87 -0.23 14.32
N LEU A 47 -14.80 0.37 14.89
CA LEU A 47 -14.92 1.43 15.89
C LEU A 47 -15.63 2.67 15.33
N VAL A 48 -15.28 3.09 14.12
CA VAL A 48 -15.94 4.19 13.42
C VAL A 48 -17.42 3.91 13.22
N GLN A 49 -17.75 2.72 12.73
CA GLN A 49 -19.15 2.31 12.53
C GLN A 49 -19.92 2.32 13.85
N GLY A 50 -19.32 1.78 14.91
CA GLY A 50 -19.93 1.79 16.24
C GLY A 50 -20.19 3.21 16.76
N LEU A 51 -19.24 4.13 16.60
CA LEU A 51 -19.37 5.52 17.02
C LEU A 51 -20.44 6.26 16.21
N ILE A 52 -20.49 6.07 14.90
CA ILE A 52 -21.50 6.69 14.03
C ILE A 52 -22.91 6.23 14.41
N ALA A 53 -23.08 4.97 14.83
CA ALA A 53 -24.36 4.40 15.22
C ALA A 53 -24.89 4.95 16.56
N LEU A 54 -24.06 5.60 17.38
CA LEU A 54 -24.49 6.19 18.65
C LEU A 54 -25.30 7.49 18.39
N PRO A 55 -26.55 7.59 18.90
CA PRO A 55 -27.47 8.72 18.60
C PRO A 55 -26.91 10.11 18.94
N HIS A 56 -26.04 10.21 19.96
CA HIS A 56 -25.46 11.47 20.44
C HIS A 56 -24.08 11.78 19.85
N VAL A 57 -23.47 10.86 19.14
CA VAL A 57 -22.13 10.98 18.57
C VAL A 57 -22.22 11.24 17.07
N GLY A 58 -22.88 10.35 16.34
CA GLY A 58 -23.01 10.44 14.90
C GLY A 58 -21.68 10.60 14.16
N TRP A 59 -21.73 11.03 12.93
CA TRP A 59 -20.52 11.23 12.12
C TRP A 59 -19.67 12.41 12.62
N THR A 60 -20.28 13.49 13.09
CA THR A 60 -19.55 14.69 13.59
C THR A 60 -18.77 14.37 14.87
N GLY A 61 -19.43 13.71 15.84
CA GLY A 61 -18.76 13.30 17.08
C GLY A 61 -17.63 12.30 16.81
N THR A 62 -17.81 11.43 15.85
CA THR A 62 -16.77 10.49 15.42
C THR A 62 -15.52 11.24 14.92
N PHE A 63 -15.65 12.33 14.17
CA PHE A 63 -14.50 13.16 13.78
C PHE A 63 -13.80 13.81 14.97
N TYR A 64 -14.51 14.25 15.99
CA TYR A 64 -13.88 14.78 17.22
C TYR A 64 -13.10 13.70 17.97
N VAL A 65 -13.64 12.50 18.10
CA VAL A 65 -12.92 11.36 18.69
C VAL A 65 -11.63 11.07 17.91
N TRP A 66 -11.69 11.06 16.57
CA TRP A 66 -10.52 10.90 15.72
C TRP A 66 -9.49 12.02 15.87
N ALA A 67 -9.93 13.25 16.01
CA ALA A 67 -9.03 14.38 16.26
C ALA A 67 -8.27 14.21 17.57
N VAL A 68 -8.94 13.76 18.64
CA VAL A 68 -8.29 13.46 19.94
C VAL A 68 -7.30 12.32 19.81
N ILE A 69 -7.66 11.21 19.14
CA ILE A 69 -6.76 10.07 18.90
C ILE A 69 -5.53 10.54 18.08
N ALA A 70 -5.72 11.39 17.08
CA ALA A 70 -4.61 11.93 16.29
C ALA A 70 -3.65 12.79 17.13
N ILE A 71 -4.17 13.56 18.10
CA ILE A 71 -3.33 14.35 19.03
C ILE A 71 -2.48 13.44 19.92
N LEU A 72 -2.97 12.26 20.31
CA LEU A 72 -2.21 11.30 21.11
C LEU A 72 -0.95 10.77 20.39
N ILE A 73 -0.87 10.92 19.07
CA ILE A 73 0.35 10.57 18.30
C ILE A 73 1.50 11.51 18.66
N LEU A 74 1.23 12.76 19.04
CA LEU A 74 2.27 13.75 19.37
C LEU A 74 3.15 13.34 20.58
N PRO A 75 2.58 13.00 21.75
CA PRO A 75 3.38 12.56 22.89
C PRO A 75 4.10 11.23 22.62
N ILE A 76 3.50 10.31 21.87
CA ILE A 76 4.15 9.07 21.46
C ILE A 76 5.36 9.36 20.56
N SER A 77 5.19 10.25 19.59
CA SER A 77 6.27 10.68 18.71
C SER A 77 7.39 11.38 19.48
N TRP A 78 7.03 12.22 20.45
CA TRP A 78 8.00 12.88 21.35
C TRP A 78 8.77 11.86 22.19
N TRP A 79 8.08 10.91 22.80
CA TRP A 79 8.71 9.86 23.58
C TRP A 79 9.66 8.98 22.73
N LEU A 80 9.27 8.63 21.51
CA LEU A 80 10.10 7.91 20.56
C LEU A 80 11.29 8.74 20.04
N ALA A 81 11.14 10.06 19.95
CA ALA A 81 12.20 10.99 19.55
C ALA A 81 13.16 11.32 20.70
N GLY A 82 12.70 11.26 21.96
CA GLY A 82 13.43 11.65 23.17
C GLY A 82 14.54 10.72 23.62
N GLY A 83 14.74 9.59 22.96
CA GLY A 83 15.95 8.80 23.09
C GLY A 83 17.10 9.48 22.36
N LYS A 84 17.94 10.25 23.09
CA LYS A 84 19.20 10.87 22.65
C LYS A 84 19.21 11.22 21.16
N HIS A 85 19.32 12.49 20.85
CA HIS A 85 19.70 12.93 19.50
C HIS A 85 20.70 11.92 18.96
N ALA A 86 20.24 10.94 18.20
CA ALA A 86 21.08 10.34 17.21
C ALA A 86 21.39 11.54 16.33
N SER A 87 22.48 12.23 16.67
CA SER A 87 23.17 13.12 15.78
C SER A 87 23.12 12.37 14.46
N HIS A 88 22.35 12.88 13.51
CA HIS A 88 22.55 12.51 12.14
C HIS A 88 24.01 12.96 11.86
N THR A 89 24.97 12.16 12.25
CA THR A 89 26.17 12.05 11.48
C THR A 89 25.64 11.62 10.12
N VAL A 90 25.29 12.62 9.33
CA VAL A 90 25.37 12.53 7.90
C VAL A 90 26.76 11.96 7.70
N HIS A 91 26.84 10.62 7.51
CA HIS A 91 28.03 10.06 6.92
C HIS A 91 28.14 10.82 5.62
N THR A 92 28.96 11.85 5.67
CA THR A 92 29.60 12.46 4.51
C THR A 92 30.50 11.36 3.97
N ASP A 93 29.84 10.38 3.35
CA ASP A 93 30.52 9.55 2.39
C ASP A 93 30.95 10.52 1.27
N ASN A 94 32.24 10.55 0.98
CA ASN A 94 32.97 11.53 0.14
C ASN A 94 32.51 11.63 -1.33
N GLY A 95 31.29 11.25 -1.65
CA GLY A 95 30.66 11.44 -2.94
C GLY A 95 29.46 12.40 -2.81
N GLY A 96 29.74 13.70 -2.80
CA GLY A 96 28.81 14.82 -2.56
C GLY A 96 27.54 14.91 -3.43
N GLN A 97 26.83 13.80 -3.64
CA GLN A 97 25.59 13.77 -4.40
C GLN A 97 24.49 14.54 -3.63
N THR A 98 23.96 15.59 -4.25
CA THR A 98 22.85 16.35 -3.71
C THR A 98 21.54 15.59 -3.90
N LEU A 99 20.48 15.95 -3.14
CA LEU A 99 19.14 15.38 -3.29
C LEU A 99 18.64 15.53 -4.74
N LYS A 100 18.84 16.71 -5.35
CA LYS A 100 18.43 16.96 -6.74
C LYS A 100 19.12 15.99 -7.71
N GLN A 101 20.41 15.78 -7.55
CA GLN A 101 21.16 14.82 -8.38
C GLN A 101 20.68 13.39 -8.17
N ALA A 102 20.36 12.99 -6.92
CA ALA A 102 19.83 11.67 -6.61
C ALA A 102 18.48 11.44 -7.29
N VAL A 103 17.57 12.41 -7.24
CA VAL A 103 16.27 12.36 -7.89
C VAL A 103 16.42 12.31 -9.41
N CYS A 104 17.21 13.18 -10.02
CA CYS A 104 17.46 13.17 -11.46
C CYS A 104 18.05 11.81 -11.92
N LYS A 105 19.03 11.28 -11.19
CA LYS A 105 19.62 9.96 -11.48
C LYS A 105 18.59 8.83 -11.34
N ALA A 106 17.70 8.92 -10.36
CA ALA A 106 16.65 7.92 -10.16
C ALA A 106 15.66 7.91 -11.35
N PHE A 107 15.18 9.07 -11.78
CA PHE A 107 14.28 9.16 -12.93
C PHE A 107 14.96 8.85 -14.28
N ALA A 108 16.28 8.93 -14.39
CA ALA A 108 17.03 8.43 -15.52
C ALA A 108 17.17 6.89 -15.53
N ASN A 109 16.84 6.21 -14.42
CA ASN A 109 16.96 4.76 -14.29
C ASN A 109 15.69 4.05 -14.75
N ARG A 110 15.78 3.23 -15.81
CA ARG A 110 14.65 2.48 -16.35
C ARG A 110 13.95 1.61 -15.30
N SER A 111 14.70 0.95 -14.42
CA SER A 111 14.11 0.09 -13.38
C SER A 111 13.26 0.88 -12.38
N TYR A 112 13.62 2.12 -12.10
CA TYR A 112 12.85 2.99 -11.24
C TYR A 112 11.55 3.45 -11.90
N ILE A 113 11.58 3.78 -13.20
CA ILE A 113 10.35 4.10 -13.95
C ILE A 113 9.40 2.90 -14.00
N LEU A 114 9.92 1.70 -14.26
CA LEU A 114 9.10 0.48 -14.24
C LEU A 114 8.45 0.25 -12.87
N LEU A 115 9.18 0.54 -11.79
CA LEU A 115 8.67 0.45 -10.43
C LEU A 115 7.53 1.45 -10.16
N HIS A 116 7.65 2.69 -10.68
CA HIS A 116 6.59 3.71 -10.61
C HIS A 116 5.31 3.25 -11.35
N LEU A 117 5.45 2.69 -12.56
CA LEU A 117 4.32 2.18 -13.33
C LEU A 117 3.61 1.03 -12.63
N GLY A 118 4.38 0.07 -12.08
CA GLY A 118 3.81 -1.02 -11.29
C GLY A 118 3.09 -0.51 -10.04
N PHE A 119 3.69 0.44 -9.34
CA PHE A 119 3.12 0.97 -8.09
C PHE A 119 1.92 1.91 -8.31
N PHE A 120 1.87 2.61 -9.45
CA PHE A 120 0.68 3.31 -9.94
C PHE A 120 -0.52 2.35 -10.06
N THR A 121 -0.30 1.18 -10.67
CA THR A 121 -1.34 0.16 -10.80
C THR A 121 -1.85 -0.33 -9.44
N CYS A 122 -0.95 -0.47 -8.46
CA CYS A 122 -1.36 -0.82 -7.10
C CYS A 122 -2.32 0.22 -6.52
N GLY A 123 -2.01 1.51 -6.67
CA GLY A 123 -2.89 2.59 -6.22
C GLY A 123 -4.25 2.57 -6.89
N PHE A 124 -4.27 2.41 -8.21
CA PHE A 124 -5.50 2.30 -8.99
C PHE A 124 -6.41 1.19 -8.46
N HIS A 125 -5.87 -0.01 -8.33
CA HIS A 125 -6.57 -1.19 -7.83
C HIS A 125 -7.13 -0.98 -6.41
N ILE A 126 -6.29 -0.52 -5.48
CA ILE A 126 -6.67 -0.33 -4.08
C ILE A 126 -7.80 0.69 -3.95
N ALA A 127 -7.67 1.84 -4.59
CA ALA A 127 -8.63 2.92 -4.46
C ALA A 127 -9.95 2.59 -5.17
N PHE A 128 -9.90 1.93 -6.33
CA PHE A 128 -11.10 1.43 -6.99
C PHE A 128 -11.87 0.50 -6.05
N LEU A 129 -11.21 -0.49 -5.48
CA LEU A 129 -11.85 -1.46 -4.59
C LEU A 129 -12.43 -0.83 -3.32
N VAL A 130 -11.65 -0.05 -2.59
CA VAL A 130 -12.13 0.57 -1.33
C VAL A 130 -13.35 1.45 -1.57
N THR A 131 -13.33 2.19 -2.69
CA THR A 131 -14.40 3.14 -2.99
C THR A 131 -15.64 2.47 -3.52
N HIS A 132 -15.50 1.44 -4.37
CA HIS A 132 -16.61 0.93 -5.15
C HIS A 132 -17.08 -0.49 -4.80
N LEU A 133 -16.31 -1.27 -4.03
CA LEU A 133 -16.71 -2.61 -3.59
C LEU A 133 -18.06 -2.63 -2.83
N PRO A 134 -18.37 -1.68 -1.93
CA PRO A 134 -19.68 -1.65 -1.28
C PRO A 134 -20.84 -1.46 -2.28
N THR A 135 -20.64 -0.59 -3.28
CA THR A 135 -21.63 -0.36 -4.33
C THR A 135 -21.80 -1.58 -5.22
N GLU A 136 -20.69 -2.24 -5.62
CA GLU A 136 -20.72 -3.49 -6.38
C GLU A 136 -21.51 -4.58 -5.67
N ILE A 137 -21.28 -4.76 -4.36
CA ILE A 137 -22.02 -5.74 -3.54
C ILE A 137 -23.51 -5.40 -3.49
N SER A 138 -23.84 -4.12 -3.34
CA SER A 138 -25.22 -3.64 -3.34
C SER A 138 -25.91 -3.87 -4.69
N LEU A 139 -25.22 -3.65 -5.81
CA LEU A 139 -25.75 -3.94 -7.15
C LEU A 139 -26.02 -5.42 -7.39
N CYS A 140 -25.30 -6.30 -6.69
CA CYS A 140 -25.55 -7.74 -6.68
C CYS A 140 -26.74 -8.14 -5.76
N GLY A 141 -27.42 -7.18 -5.14
CA GLY A 141 -28.57 -7.44 -4.24
C GLY A 141 -28.18 -7.97 -2.86
N LEU A 142 -26.89 -7.87 -2.48
CA LEU A 142 -26.39 -8.37 -1.21
C LEU A 142 -26.46 -7.29 -0.12
N PRO A 143 -26.65 -7.68 1.16
CA PRO A 143 -26.78 -6.74 2.26
C PRO A 143 -25.46 -6.00 2.57
N ALA A 144 -25.55 -4.81 3.15
CA ALA A 144 -24.38 -3.97 3.52
C ALA A 144 -23.41 -4.67 4.50
N THR A 145 -23.90 -5.68 5.24
CA THR A 145 -23.07 -6.52 6.11
C THR A 145 -22.03 -7.31 5.33
N VAL A 146 -22.33 -7.72 4.10
CA VAL A 146 -21.34 -8.40 3.22
C VAL A 146 -20.22 -7.43 2.84
N ALA A 147 -20.54 -6.19 2.55
CA ALA A 147 -19.55 -5.17 2.23
C ALA A 147 -18.62 -4.88 3.42
N SER A 148 -19.17 -4.63 4.61
CA SER A 148 -18.37 -4.36 5.80
C SER A 148 -17.52 -5.56 6.22
N THR A 149 -18.07 -6.77 6.14
CA THR A 149 -17.30 -8.00 6.41
C THR A 149 -16.17 -8.21 5.39
N SER A 150 -16.44 -7.97 4.11
CA SER A 150 -15.40 -8.04 3.05
C SER A 150 -14.25 -7.08 3.32
N ILE A 151 -14.54 -5.83 3.70
CA ILE A 151 -13.52 -4.84 4.05
C ILE A 151 -12.70 -5.28 5.28
N ALA A 152 -13.35 -5.84 6.29
CA ALA A 152 -12.67 -6.37 7.46
C ALA A 152 -11.76 -7.57 7.10
N ILE A 153 -12.24 -8.48 6.26
CA ILE A 153 -11.45 -9.61 5.74
C ILE A 153 -10.23 -9.11 4.95
N ILE A 154 -10.39 -8.09 4.10
CA ILE A 154 -9.27 -7.46 3.40
C ILE A 154 -8.20 -6.97 4.40
N GLY A 155 -8.62 -6.24 5.45
CA GLY A 155 -7.70 -5.73 6.46
C GLY A 155 -6.93 -6.85 7.18
N LEU A 156 -7.63 -7.90 7.60
CA LEU A 156 -7.04 -9.03 8.31
C LEU A 156 -6.08 -9.82 7.40
N ALA A 157 -6.51 -10.16 6.19
CA ALA A 157 -5.68 -10.89 5.23
C ALA A 157 -4.43 -10.08 4.82
N ASN A 158 -4.55 -8.74 4.77
CA ASN A 158 -3.44 -7.85 4.44
C ASN A 158 -2.33 -7.88 5.51
N ILE A 159 -2.65 -8.07 6.78
CA ILE A 159 -1.63 -8.25 7.83
C ILE A 159 -0.74 -9.47 7.48
N ALA A 160 -1.37 -10.61 7.20
CA ALA A 160 -0.65 -11.82 6.82
C ALA A 160 0.15 -11.62 5.52
N GLY A 161 -0.46 -11.00 4.52
CA GLY A 161 0.18 -10.73 3.22
C GLY A 161 1.40 -9.82 3.32
N CYS A 162 1.34 -8.76 4.13
CA CYS A 162 2.46 -7.85 4.35
C CYS A 162 3.65 -8.55 5.01
N ILE A 163 3.40 -9.38 6.03
CA ILE A 163 4.44 -10.15 6.72
C ILE A 163 5.05 -11.17 5.77
N PHE A 164 4.21 -11.93 5.05
CA PHE A 164 4.66 -12.91 4.07
C PHE A 164 5.50 -12.28 2.95
N SER A 165 5.03 -11.18 2.35
CA SER A 165 5.75 -10.46 1.32
C SER A 165 7.09 -9.91 1.82
N GLY A 166 7.10 -9.35 3.05
CA GLY A 166 8.33 -8.89 3.69
C GLY A 166 9.35 -10.02 3.89
N TRP A 167 8.89 -11.21 4.31
CA TRP A 167 9.72 -12.39 4.43
C TRP A 167 10.24 -12.87 3.06
N CYS A 168 9.38 -12.94 2.06
CA CYS A 168 9.77 -13.28 0.68
C CYS A 168 10.83 -12.32 0.13
N THR A 169 10.67 -11.02 0.38
CA THR A 169 11.61 -9.97 -0.08
C THR A 169 13.01 -10.13 0.54
N GLY A 170 13.09 -10.71 1.73
CA GLY A 170 14.37 -11.05 2.37
C GLY A 170 15.07 -12.27 1.75
N ARG A 171 14.34 -13.15 1.06
CA ARG A 171 14.85 -14.41 0.48
C ARG A 171 14.97 -14.41 -1.04
N PHE A 172 14.06 -13.72 -1.71
CA PHE A 172 13.94 -13.67 -3.16
C PHE A 172 14.23 -12.26 -3.69
N LEU A 173 14.45 -12.16 -4.99
CA LEU A 173 14.51 -10.86 -5.65
C LEU A 173 13.11 -10.21 -5.60
N GLY A 174 13.06 -8.95 -5.19
CA GLY A 174 11.81 -8.19 -5.04
C GLY A 174 10.98 -8.16 -6.33
N LYS A 175 11.62 -8.14 -7.49
CA LYS A 175 10.94 -8.19 -8.79
C LYS A 175 10.10 -9.45 -9.00
N TYR A 176 10.54 -10.61 -8.52
CA TYR A 176 9.76 -11.86 -8.61
C TYR A 176 8.62 -11.87 -7.60
N VAL A 177 8.85 -11.28 -6.41
CA VAL A 177 7.79 -11.10 -5.42
C VAL A 177 6.69 -10.20 -5.97
N LEU A 178 7.06 -9.06 -6.58
CA LEU A 178 6.10 -8.15 -7.24
C LEU A 178 5.37 -8.83 -8.39
N PHE A 179 6.09 -9.55 -9.26
CA PHE A 179 5.47 -10.33 -10.33
C PHE A 179 4.40 -11.27 -9.78
N GLY A 180 4.74 -12.09 -8.78
CA GLY A 180 3.81 -13.05 -8.18
C GLY A 180 2.57 -12.38 -7.57
N LEU A 181 2.75 -11.25 -6.87
CA LEU A 181 1.66 -10.48 -6.28
C LEU A 181 0.72 -9.88 -7.34
N TYR A 182 1.25 -9.29 -8.41
CA TYR A 182 0.40 -8.73 -9.48
C TYR A 182 -0.24 -9.82 -10.34
N ALA A 183 0.47 -10.90 -10.65
CA ALA A 183 -0.08 -12.03 -11.39
C ALA A 183 -1.22 -12.72 -10.63
N SER A 184 -1.08 -12.90 -9.31
CA SER A 184 -2.15 -13.45 -8.49
C SER A 184 -3.40 -12.55 -8.44
N ARG A 185 -3.24 -11.21 -8.51
CA ARG A 185 -4.38 -10.29 -8.64
C ARG A 185 -5.15 -10.53 -9.93
N VAL A 186 -4.45 -10.68 -11.06
CA VAL A 186 -5.11 -11.00 -12.34
C VAL A 186 -5.94 -12.27 -12.19
N ALA A 187 -5.34 -13.34 -11.67
CA ALA A 187 -6.05 -14.60 -11.47
C ALA A 187 -7.29 -14.43 -10.58
N MET A 188 -7.16 -13.72 -9.46
CA MET A 188 -8.28 -13.49 -8.54
C MET A 188 -9.40 -12.64 -9.17
N ILE A 189 -9.07 -11.61 -9.94
CA ILE A 189 -10.07 -10.79 -10.66
C ILE A 189 -10.80 -11.64 -11.68
N LEU A 190 -10.10 -12.45 -12.47
CA LEU A 190 -10.71 -13.33 -13.47
C LEU A 190 -11.60 -14.39 -12.82
N ILE A 191 -11.17 -15.00 -11.71
CA ILE A 191 -11.98 -15.94 -10.93
C ILE A 191 -13.24 -15.24 -10.39
N TYR A 192 -13.09 -14.03 -9.84
CA TYR A 192 -14.21 -13.24 -9.33
C TYR A 192 -15.23 -12.92 -10.44
N LEU A 193 -14.76 -12.55 -11.65
CA LEU A 193 -15.65 -12.26 -12.78
C LEU A 193 -16.42 -13.51 -13.24
N ALA A 194 -15.80 -14.68 -13.20
CA ALA A 194 -16.40 -15.95 -13.60
C ALA A 194 -17.29 -16.57 -12.52
N ALA A 195 -17.08 -16.20 -11.24
CA ALA A 195 -17.80 -16.79 -10.11
C ALA A 195 -19.20 -16.17 -9.92
N PRO A 196 -20.18 -16.93 -9.40
CA PRO A 196 -21.48 -16.38 -9.01
C PRO A 196 -21.31 -15.34 -7.90
N LYS A 197 -22.15 -14.30 -7.91
CA LYS A 197 -22.08 -13.19 -6.95
C LYS A 197 -22.79 -13.55 -5.65
N THR A 198 -22.11 -14.34 -4.80
CA THR A 198 -22.59 -14.77 -3.49
C THR A 198 -21.73 -14.20 -2.37
N ASP A 199 -22.25 -14.14 -1.15
CA ASP A 199 -21.52 -13.68 0.05
C ASP A 199 -20.16 -14.38 0.17
N LEU A 200 -20.17 -15.73 0.04
CA LEU A 200 -18.95 -16.53 0.17
C LEU A 200 -17.90 -16.14 -0.88
N ASN A 201 -18.30 -15.93 -2.13
CA ASN A 201 -17.38 -15.56 -3.20
C ASN A 201 -16.81 -14.14 -2.99
N PHE A 202 -17.59 -13.21 -2.45
CA PHE A 202 -17.07 -11.90 -2.04
C PHE A 202 -16.07 -12.03 -0.88
N TYR A 203 -16.31 -12.88 0.10
CA TYR A 203 -15.37 -13.11 1.20
C TYR A 203 -14.09 -13.79 0.74
N LEU A 204 -14.15 -14.78 -0.14
CA LEU A 204 -12.97 -15.44 -0.71
C LEU A 204 -12.15 -14.47 -1.57
N PHE A 205 -12.82 -13.67 -2.38
CA PHE A 205 -12.20 -12.62 -3.17
C PHE A 205 -11.53 -11.57 -2.27
N ALA A 206 -12.22 -11.11 -1.22
CA ALA A 206 -11.70 -10.18 -0.24
C ALA A 206 -10.47 -10.73 0.49
N ALA A 207 -10.46 -12.01 0.86
CA ALA A 207 -9.31 -12.65 1.50
C ALA A 207 -8.10 -12.73 0.55
N GLY A 208 -8.30 -13.17 -0.68
CA GLY A 208 -7.25 -13.26 -1.68
C GLY A 208 -6.67 -11.90 -2.05
N LEU A 209 -7.53 -10.93 -2.33
CA LEU A 209 -7.09 -9.56 -2.62
C LEU A 209 -6.44 -8.90 -1.42
N GLY A 210 -7.02 -9.05 -0.24
CA GLY A 210 -6.46 -8.54 0.99
C GLY A 210 -5.04 -9.02 1.23
N PHE A 211 -4.79 -10.32 1.01
CA PHE A 211 -3.45 -10.88 1.14
C PHE A 211 -2.42 -10.20 0.22
N THR A 212 -2.81 -9.78 -0.97
CA THR A 212 -1.91 -9.08 -1.92
C THR A 212 -1.98 -7.55 -1.81
N TRP A 213 -2.88 -7.02 -0.99
CA TRP A 213 -3.30 -5.61 -0.95
C TRP A 213 -2.13 -4.63 -0.90
N LEU A 214 -1.49 -4.49 0.27
CA LEU A 214 -0.30 -3.68 0.47
C LEU A 214 0.99 -4.51 0.51
N ALA A 215 0.92 -5.79 0.16
CA ALA A 215 2.06 -6.68 0.13
C ALA A 215 3.15 -6.22 -0.88
N THR A 216 2.77 -5.42 -1.89
CA THR A 216 3.69 -4.83 -2.88
C THR A 216 4.60 -3.75 -2.31
N VAL A 217 4.27 -3.17 -1.17
CA VAL A 217 5.00 -2.05 -0.55
C VAL A 217 6.41 -2.44 -0.12
N ALA A 218 6.55 -3.57 0.59
CA ALA A 218 7.85 -4.03 1.09
C ALA A 218 8.87 -4.32 -0.02
N PRO A 219 8.53 -5.07 -1.09
CA PRO A 219 9.46 -5.29 -2.20
C PRO A 219 9.75 -4.00 -2.98
N THR A 220 8.78 -3.09 -3.14
CA THR A 220 9.00 -1.78 -3.80
C THR A 220 10.03 -0.94 -3.04
N ALA A 221 9.89 -0.81 -1.73
CA ALA A 221 10.85 -0.10 -0.88
C ALA A 221 12.23 -0.78 -0.91
N ALA A 222 12.28 -2.11 -0.87
CA ALA A 222 13.52 -2.88 -0.92
C ALA A 222 14.27 -2.70 -2.25
N ILE A 223 13.56 -2.74 -3.39
CA ILE A 223 14.15 -2.50 -4.72
C ILE A 223 14.69 -1.07 -4.79
N THR A 224 13.92 -0.08 -4.35
CA THR A 224 14.38 1.33 -4.31
C THR A 224 15.65 1.46 -3.48
N GLY A 225 15.71 0.82 -2.32
CA GLY A 225 16.91 0.80 -1.47
C GLY A 225 18.11 0.09 -2.08
N LYS A 226 17.89 -0.99 -2.86
CA LYS A 226 18.97 -1.69 -3.59
C LYS A 226 19.50 -0.90 -4.78
N LEU A 227 18.64 -0.13 -5.45
CA LEU A 227 19.04 0.68 -6.62
C LEU A 227 19.81 1.94 -6.21
N PHE A 228 19.42 2.61 -5.12
CA PHE A 228 19.90 3.96 -4.80
C PHE A 228 20.49 4.09 -3.39
N GLY A 229 20.54 3.02 -2.62
CA GLY A 229 20.99 3.06 -1.23
C GLY A 229 19.95 3.64 -0.27
N THR A 230 20.34 3.78 1.00
CA THR A 230 19.42 4.19 2.08
C THR A 230 19.39 5.69 2.34
N ARG A 231 20.40 6.46 1.86
CA ARG A 231 20.54 7.89 2.15
C ARG A 231 19.31 8.72 1.78
N TYR A 232 18.76 8.52 0.59
CA TYR A 232 17.58 9.23 0.08
C TYR A 232 16.37 8.31 -0.11
N LEU A 233 16.38 7.14 0.54
CA LEU A 233 15.33 6.13 0.38
C LEU A 233 13.94 6.69 0.71
N ALA A 234 13.81 7.45 1.80
CA ALA A 234 12.52 8.03 2.19
C ALA A 234 11.94 8.93 1.08
N THR A 235 12.77 9.77 0.47
CA THR A 235 12.34 10.65 -0.62
C THR A 235 12.02 9.88 -1.89
N LEU A 236 12.91 8.98 -2.32
CA LEU A 236 12.72 8.22 -3.55
C LEU A 236 11.53 7.26 -3.43
N PHE A 237 11.37 6.60 -2.29
CA PHE A 237 10.18 5.79 -2.04
C PHE A 237 8.91 6.66 -1.91
N GLY A 238 9.01 7.86 -1.31
CA GLY A 238 7.92 8.83 -1.28
C GLY A 238 7.44 9.26 -2.67
N LEU A 239 8.35 9.40 -3.64
CA LEU A 239 8.00 9.67 -5.03
C LEU A 239 7.28 8.48 -5.69
N THR A 240 7.65 7.23 -5.37
CA THR A 240 6.86 6.08 -5.83
C THR A 240 5.46 6.05 -5.20
N MET A 241 5.34 6.45 -3.93
CA MET A 241 4.03 6.63 -3.28
C MET A 241 3.18 7.70 -3.96
N LEU A 242 3.79 8.78 -4.50
CA LEU A 242 3.05 9.77 -5.28
C LEU A 242 2.43 9.15 -6.53
N SER A 243 3.16 8.29 -7.26
CA SER A 243 2.59 7.55 -8.40
C SER A 243 1.44 6.64 -7.99
N HIS A 244 1.54 5.99 -6.83
CA HIS A 244 0.46 5.21 -6.24
C HIS A 244 -0.78 6.08 -5.97
N GLN A 245 -0.60 7.29 -5.43
CA GLN A 245 -1.73 8.19 -5.16
C GLN A 245 -2.39 8.71 -6.44
N ILE A 246 -1.61 8.97 -7.50
CA ILE A 246 -2.15 9.32 -8.82
C ILE A 246 -2.98 8.16 -9.38
N GLY A 247 -2.47 6.93 -9.28
CA GLY A 247 -3.23 5.73 -9.63
C GLY A 247 -4.52 5.63 -8.82
N GLY A 248 -4.44 5.85 -7.52
CA GLY A 248 -5.59 5.82 -6.61
C GLY A 248 -6.67 6.84 -6.96
N PHE A 249 -6.26 8.07 -7.26
CA PHE A 249 -7.19 9.09 -7.75
C PHE A 249 -7.92 8.62 -9.01
N LEU A 250 -7.19 8.12 -10.00
CA LEU A 250 -7.79 7.66 -11.25
C LEU A 250 -8.69 6.44 -11.05
N GLY A 251 -8.32 5.49 -10.21
CA GLY A 251 -9.14 4.31 -9.90
C GLY A 251 -10.49 4.67 -9.29
N SER A 252 -10.49 5.54 -8.29
CA SER A 252 -11.73 6.04 -7.67
C SER A 252 -12.56 6.89 -8.64
N TYR A 253 -11.92 7.84 -9.35
CA TYR A 253 -12.59 8.79 -10.22
C TYR A 253 -13.22 8.10 -11.46
N ILE A 254 -12.44 7.25 -12.15
CA ILE A 254 -12.93 6.53 -13.32
C ILE A 254 -14.01 5.52 -12.92
N GLY A 255 -13.86 4.84 -11.77
CA GLY A 255 -14.89 3.97 -11.22
C GLY A 255 -16.23 4.69 -11.02
N GLY A 256 -16.20 5.94 -10.51
CA GLY A 256 -17.38 6.79 -10.39
C GLY A 256 -18.02 7.15 -11.73
N ILE A 257 -17.21 7.43 -12.75
CA ILE A 257 -17.73 7.68 -14.11
C ILE A 257 -18.37 6.43 -14.70
N VAL A 258 -17.71 5.28 -14.56
CA VAL A 258 -18.17 4.02 -15.16
C VAL A 258 -19.51 3.60 -14.55
N ILE A 259 -19.65 3.63 -13.23
CA ILE A 259 -20.94 3.26 -12.60
C ILE A 259 -22.07 4.22 -13.01
N THR A 260 -21.78 5.50 -13.13
CA THR A 260 -22.79 6.50 -13.52
C THR A 260 -23.25 6.32 -14.97
N ARG A 261 -22.36 5.83 -15.86
CA ARG A 261 -22.67 5.67 -17.29
C ARG A 261 -23.22 4.30 -17.66
N PHE A 262 -22.70 3.25 -17.04
CA PHE A 262 -22.97 1.86 -17.43
C PHE A 262 -23.79 1.10 -16.40
N ASN A 263 -23.96 1.66 -15.20
CA ASN A 263 -24.63 1.01 -14.06
C ASN A 263 -24.04 -0.36 -13.68
N ASP A 264 -22.80 -0.62 -14.04
CA ASP A 264 -22.01 -1.79 -13.68
C ASP A 264 -20.51 -1.47 -13.65
N TYR A 265 -19.69 -2.35 -13.04
CA TYR A 265 -18.25 -2.18 -12.95
C TYR A 265 -17.45 -3.14 -13.86
N GLY A 266 -18.08 -3.85 -14.77
CA GLY A 266 -17.43 -4.85 -15.63
C GLY A 266 -16.19 -4.29 -16.34
N TRP A 267 -16.30 -3.12 -16.96
CA TRP A 267 -15.18 -2.45 -17.62
C TRP A 267 -14.03 -2.12 -16.68
N MET A 268 -14.32 -1.73 -15.44
CA MET A 268 -13.30 -1.44 -14.44
C MET A 268 -12.54 -2.69 -14.02
N TRP A 269 -13.24 -3.81 -13.85
CA TRP A 269 -12.59 -5.07 -13.52
C TRP A 269 -11.64 -5.56 -14.63
N TYR A 270 -12.05 -5.46 -15.89
CA TYR A 270 -11.19 -5.79 -17.03
C TYR A 270 -9.99 -4.84 -17.12
N ALA A 271 -10.20 -3.53 -16.95
CA ALA A 271 -9.12 -2.55 -16.94
C ALA A 271 -8.12 -2.83 -15.80
N ASP A 272 -8.61 -3.15 -14.61
CA ASP A 272 -7.78 -3.49 -13.46
C ASP A 272 -6.98 -4.78 -13.68
N ALA A 273 -7.59 -5.82 -14.26
CA ALA A 273 -6.89 -7.05 -14.63
C ALA A 273 -5.79 -6.80 -15.67
N VAL A 274 -6.05 -5.99 -16.68
CA VAL A 274 -5.04 -5.61 -17.71
C VAL A 274 -3.91 -4.82 -17.08
N LEU A 275 -4.20 -3.83 -16.24
CA LEU A 275 -3.20 -3.04 -15.54
C LEU A 275 -2.34 -3.93 -14.61
N ALA A 276 -2.97 -4.83 -13.86
CA ALA A 276 -2.26 -5.77 -13.01
C ALA A 276 -1.35 -6.71 -13.80
N GLY A 277 -1.82 -7.22 -14.96
CA GLY A 277 -1.03 -8.03 -15.88
C GLY A 277 0.16 -7.26 -16.45
N ALA A 278 -0.06 -6.03 -16.90
CA ALA A 278 1.01 -5.15 -17.37
C ALA A 278 2.04 -4.90 -16.24
N ALA A 279 1.58 -4.58 -15.03
CA ALA A 279 2.46 -4.37 -13.88
C ALA A 279 3.28 -5.64 -13.55
N ALA A 280 2.67 -6.83 -13.61
CA ALA A 280 3.40 -8.08 -13.42
C ALA A 280 4.56 -8.22 -14.42
N LEU A 281 4.29 -8.05 -15.71
CA LEU A 281 5.31 -8.15 -16.75
C LEU A 281 6.39 -7.05 -16.64
N LEU A 282 5.99 -5.79 -16.38
CA LEU A 282 6.93 -4.68 -16.22
C LEU A 282 7.89 -4.91 -15.05
N ASN A 283 7.43 -5.50 -13.94
CA ASN A 283 8.29 -5.79 -12.80
C ASN A 283 9.37 -6.84 -13.10
N LEU A 284 9.14 -7.79 -14.01
CA LEU A 284 10.16 -8.74 -14.45
C LEU A 284 11.34 -8.07 -15.17
N LEU A 285 11.10 -6.94 -15.84
CA LEU A 285 12.11 -6.18 -16.59
C LEU A 285 13.03 -5.35 -15.67
N ILE A 286 12.73 -5.27 -14.38
CA ILE A 286 13.55 -4.54 -13.41
C ILE A 286 14.92 -5.24 -13.26
N HIS A 287 15.98 -4.46 -13.43
CA HIS A 287 17.36 -4.91 -13.18
C HIS A 287 17.68 -4.80 -11.69
N GLU A 288 17.39 -5.85 -10.94
CA GLU A 288 17.69 -5.95 -9.52
C GLU A 288 18.96 -6.81 -9.33
N ARG A 289 20.01 -6.24 -8.70
CA ARG A 289 21.20 -7.01 -8.32
C ARG A 289 20.92 -7.81 -7.05
N LYS A 290 21.38 -9.06 -6.98
CA LYS A 290 21.43 -9.77 -5.71
C LYS A 290 22.29 -8.97 -4.75
N ALA A 291 21.85 -8.80 -3.50
CA ALA A 291 22.77 -8.31 -2.46
C ALA A 291 23.94 -9.30 -2.39
N ALA A 292 25.16 -8.80 -2.37
CA ALA A 292 26.31 -9.65 -2.09
C ALA A 292 26.04 -10.38 -0.77
N ALA A 293 26.15 -11.69 -0.80
CA ALA A 293 26.10 -12.50 0.43
C ALA A 293 27.28 -12.05 1.30
N VAL A 294 27.00 -11.48 2.47
CA VAL A 294 27.97 -11.20 3.52
C VAL A 294 28.01 -12.39 4.44
#